data_bfc280e0a200308988e85a2107cdeef4
#
_entry.id   bfc280e0a200308988e85a2107cdeef4
#
_cell.length_a   1.000
_cell.length_b   1.000
_cell.length_c   1.000
_cell.angle_alpha   90.00
_cell.angle_beta   90.00
_cell.angle_gamma   90.00
#
_symmetry.space_group_name_H-M   'P 1'
#
loop_
_entity.id
_entity.type
_entity.pdbx_description
1 polymer ?
#
loop_
_entity_poly.entity_id
_entity_poly.type
_entity_poly.pdbx_seq_one_letter_code
_entity_poly.pdbx_strand_id
1 'polypeptide(L)'
;PNIDGLGLEATDIELTDSGAIKTDRFLQTAVPGVFAAGDVNGGLQFTYISLDDSRIINAYLSRAGQDGQTYSLADRKNIPTATFITPPLAHIGLTEAQAQGQGLDYRAKTLPVASMPRAHVNNDLRGMFKAIISRGDGHILGATLFGSQAHELINLIKMAMDNNIPAEYLASQVFTHPTMAENFNDLFAV
;
A
#
# COMPACT_ATOMS: atom_id res chain seq x y z
N PRO A 1 -2.74 9.73 19.00
CA PRO A 1 -1.75 8.85 19.62
C PRO A 1 -1.70 9.04 21.13
N ASN A 2 -1.27 8.01 21.85
CA ASN A 2 -1.09 8.11 23.30
C ASN A 2 0.32 8.64 23.60
N ILE A 3 0.41 9.93 23.91
CA ILE A 3 1.66 10.64 24.25
C ILE A 3 1.67 11.13 25.69
N ASP A 4 0.62 10.83 26.47
CA ASP A 4 0.50 11.26 27.85
C ASP A 4 1.64 10.70 28.71
N GLY A 5 2.22 11.55 29.55
CA GLY A 5 3.32 11.17 30.46
C GLY A 5 4.69 11.00 29.82
N LEU A 6 4.86 11.34 28.52
CA LEU A 6 6.18 11.35 27.88
C LEU A 6 7.01 12.59 28.23
N GLY A 7 6.43 13.59 28.92
CA GLY A 7 7.13 14.81 29.32
C GLY A 7 7.49 15.71 28.12
N LEU A 8 6.74 15.63 27.03
CA LEU A 8 7.02 16.38 25.81
C LEU A 8 6.98 17.89 26.02
N GLU A 9 6.18 18.35 26.98
CA GLU A 9 6.06 19.75 27.39
C GLU A 9 7.38 20.35 27.94
N ALA A 10 8.32 19.51 28.33
CA ALA A 10 9.65 19.91 28.77
C ALA A 10 10.71 19.86 27.65
N THR A 11 10.26 19.67 26.41
CA THR A 11 11.13 19.52 25.22
C THR A 11 10.68 20.45 24.10
N ASP A 12 11.52 20.62 23.08
CA ASP A 12 11.17 21.35 21.86
C ASP A 12 10.48 20.47 20.80
N ILE A 13 9.93 19.30 21.21
CA ILE A 13 9.21 18.41 20.31
C ILE A 13 7.85 19.03 19.95
N GLU A 14 7.64 19.25 18.67
CA GLU A 14 6.39 19.80 18.14
C GLU A 14 5.35 18.69 17.94
N LEU A 15 4.08 19.06 18.15
CA LEU A 15 2.94 18.21 17.84
C LEU A 15 2.20 18.74 16.60
N THR A 16 1.53 17.84 15.91
CA THR A 16 0.58 18.18 14.84
C THR A 16 -0.76 18.62 15.44
N ASP A 17 -1.65 19.21 14.64
CA ASP A 17 -3.00 19.59 15.08
C ASP A 17 -3.84 18.40 15.60
N SER A 18 -3.48 17.18 15.17
CA SER A 18 -4.11 15.93 15.65
C SER A 18 -3.46 15.35 16.90
N GLY A 19 -2.47 16.03 17.47
CA GLY A 19 -1.74 15.60 18.67
C GLY A 19 -0.69 14.52 18.42
N ALA A 20 -0.28 14.28 17.18
CA ALA A 20 0.82 13.37 16.87
C ALA A 20 2.17 14.10 16.93
N ILE A 21 3.25 13.36 17.18
CA ILE A 21 4.60 13.91 17.16
C ILE A 21 4.96 14.27 15.71
N LYS A 22 5.27 15.56 15.48
CA LYS A 22 5.67 16.06 14.18
C LYS A 22 7.09 15.62 13.83
N THR A 23 7.28 15.12 12.62
CA THR A 23 8.58 14.66 12.13
C THR A 23 8.87 15.20 10.73
N ASP A 24 10.15 15.20 10.38
CA ASP A 24 10.60 15.43 9.01
C ASP A 24 10.47 14.14 8.15
N ARG A 25 10.96 14.20 6.90
CA ARG A 25 10.93 13.05 5.97
C ARG A 25 11.76 11.84 6.42
N PHE A 26 12.64 12.00 7.40
CA PHE A 26 13.47 10.94 7.98
C PHE A 26 12.97 10.49 9.34
N LEU A 27 11.79 10.94 9.74
CA LEU A 27 11.14 10.66 11.02
C LEU A 27 11.87 11.28 12.22
N GLN A 28 12.74 12.28 12.00
CA GLN A 28 13.36 13.06 13.06
C GLN A 28 12.40 14.15 13.54
N THR A 29 12.32 14.35 14.84
CA THR A 29 11.56 15.44 15.46
C THR A 29 12.32 16.78 15.32
N ALA A 30 11.75 17.87 15.84
CA ALA A 30 12.45 19.15 15.93
C ALA A 30 13.72 19.07 16.83
N VAL A 31 13.81 18.07 17.70
CA VAL A 31 14.99 17.85 18.55
C VAL A 31 15.98 16.94 17.83
N PRO A 32 17.21 17.40 17.53
CA PRO A 32 18.20 16.60 16.82
C PRO A 32 18.51 15.27 17.52
N GLY A 33 18.52 14.18 16.75
CA GLY A 33 18.79 12.83 17.26
C GLY A 33 17.60 12.15 17.91
N VAL A 34 16.43 12.80 17.97
CA VAL A 34 15.19 12.22 18.50
C VAL A 34 14.25 11.91 17.34
N PHE A 35 13.79 10.67 17.25
CA PHE A 35 12.93 10.16 16.18
C PHE A 35 11.58 9.68 16.73
N ALA A 36 10.52 9.74 15.90
CA ALA A 36 9.22 9.18 16.23
C ALA A 36 8.75 8.24 15.13
N ALA A 37 8.55 6.97 15.48
CA ALA A 37 8.18 5.90 14.54
C ALA A 37 6.84 5.27 14.91
N GLY A 38 6.10 4.78 13.91
CA GLY A 38 4.82 4.12 14.08
C GLY A 38 3.69 5.10 14.40
N ASP A 39 2.67 4.61 15.08
CA ASP A 39 1.40 5.32 15.29
C ASP A 39 1.54 6.70 15.93
N VAL A 40 2.63 6.90 16.70
CA VAL A 40 2.88 8.15 17.44
C VAL A 40 3.15 9.33 16.52
N ASN A 41 3.66 9.11 15.31
CA ASN A 41 3.91 10.18 14.32
C ASN A 41 2.68 10.59 13.50
N GLY A 42 1.52 9.93 13.72
CA GLY A 42 0.25 10.27 13.08
C GLY A 42 0.09 9.81 11.64
N GLY A 43 1.03 9.03 11.11
CA GLY A 43 0.94 8.40 9.79
C GLY A 43 -0.05 7.23 9.75
N LEU A 44 0.10 6.36 8.74
CA LEU A 44 -0.70 5.15 8.64
C LEU A 44 -0.40 4.19 9.80
N GLN A 45 -1.45 3.78 10.52
CA GLN A 45 -1.35 3.00 11.77
C GLN A 45 -1.38 1.49 11.48
N PHE A 46 -0.27 0.98 10.92
CA PHE A 46 -0.09 -0.44 10.61
C PHE A 46 1.28 -0.93 11.05
N THR A 47 1.37 -2.15 11.52
CA THR A 47 2.63 -2.77 11.97
C THR A 47 3.73 -2.71 10.90
N TYR A 48 3.39 -2.96 9.63
CA TYR A 48 4.35 -2.89 8.53
C TYR A 48 4.82 -1.46 8.22
N ILE A 49 4.03 -0.44 8.56
CA ILE A 49 4.45 0.96 8.48
C ILE A 49 5.47 1.28 9.59
N SER A 50 5.21 0.83 10.82
CA SER A 50 6.18 0.97 11.92
C SER A 50 7.51 0.28 11.59
N LEU A 51 7.46 -0.91 10.96
CA LEU A 51 8.65 -1.61 10.50
C LEU A 51 9.39 -0.82 9.40
N ASP A 52 8.65 -0.20 8.47
CA ASP A 52 9.24 0.61 7.43
C ASP A 52 9.81 1.93 7.97
N ASP A 53 9.18 2.53 8.97
CA ASP A 53 9.72 3.67 9.71
C ASP A 53 11.10 3.34 10.30
N SER A 54 11.26 2.14 10.87
CA SER A 54 12.56 1.69 11.39
C SER A 54 13.63 1.58 10.28
N ARG A 55 13.24 1.19 9.06
CA ARG A 55 14.15 1.14 7.90
C ARG A 55 14.60 2.54 7.48
N ILE A 56 13.68 3.53 7.48
CA ILE A 56 14.01 4.93 7.21
C ILE A 56 15.02 5.45 8.23
N ILE A 57 14.75 5.27 9.52
CA ILE A 57 15.63 5.72 10.60
C ILE A 57 17.00 5.05 10.50
N ASN A 58 17.04 3.73 10.30
CA ASN A 58 18.30 2.99 10.14
C ASN A 58 19.10 3.46 8.92
N ALA A 59 18.43 3.71 7.79
CA ALA A 59 19.07 4.22 6.60
C ALA A 59 19.67 5.61 6.83
N TYR A 60 18.95 6.49 7.54
CA TYR A 60 19.43 7.81 7.91
C TYR A 60 20.64 7.73 8.83
N LEU A 61 20.57 6.95 9.93
CA LEU A 61 21.66 6.83 10.92
C LEU A 61 22.90 6.17 10.31
N SER A 62 22.75 5.19 9.42
CA SER A 62 23.87 4.49 8.76
C SER A 62 24.60 5.37 7.75
N ARG A 63 23.96 6.44 7.24
CA ARG A 63 24.51 7.36 6.25
C ARG A 63 24.72 8.77 6.80
N ALA A 64 24.66 8.97 8.11
CA ALA A 64 24.90 10.25 8.74
C ALA A 64 26.30 10.78 8.33
N GLY A 65 26.30 11.80 7.47
CA GLY A 65 27.53 12.42 6.93
C GLY A 65 27.87 12.03 5.48
N GLN A 66 27.06 11.22 4.79
CA GLN A 66 27.20 10.93 3.35
C GLN A 66 26.09 11.62 2.55
N ASP A 67 26.43 12.14 1.38
CA ASP A 67 25.56 12.96 0.54
C ASP A 67 24.16 12.39 0.29
N GLY A 68 23.20 12.91 0.96
CA GLY A 68 21.83 13.32 0.58
C GLY A 68 20.82 12.29 0.07
N GLN A 69 21.18 11.14 -0.44
CA GLN A 69 20.22 10.17 -0.97
C GLN A 69 20.09 8.94 -0.08
N THR A 70 19.23 9.04 0.93
CA THR A 70 18.86 7.90 1.76
C THR A 70 17.35 7.70 1.71
N TYR A 71 16.92 6.46 1.96
CA TYR A 71 15.51 6.08 2.00
C TYR A 71 14.74 6.93 3.01
N SER A 72 13.59 7.44 2.61
CA SER A 72 12.78 8.41 3.34
C SER A 72 11.28 8.17 3.14
N LEU A 73 10.44 8.92 3.84
CA LEU A 73 8.98 8.90 3.62
C LEU A 73 8.56 9.20 2.17
N ALA A 74 9.36 9.99 1.43
CA ALA A 74 9.08 10.31 0.03
C ALA A 74 9.22 9.10 -0.91
N ASP A 75 9.96 8.08 -0.50
CA ASP A 75 10.18 6.85 -1.28
C ASP A 75 9.13 5.79 -1.00
N ARG A 76 8.31 5.97 0.04
CA ARG A 76 7.22 5.08 0.42
C ARG A 76 6.04 5.29 -0.52
N LYS A 77 5.87 4.37 -1.49
CA LYS A 77 4.81 4.44 -2.52
C LYS A 77 3.91 3.21 -2.44
N ASN A 78 2.72 3.32 -3.07
CA ASN A 78 1.81 2.20 -3.31
C ASN A 78 1.62 1.32 -2.08
N ILE A 79 1.21 1.92 -0.96
CA ILE A 79 1.02 1.20 0.30
C ILE A 79 -0.27 0.37 0.19
N PRO A 80 -0.17 -0.97 0.25
CA PRO A 80 -1.36 -1.79 0.27
C PRO A 80 -2.01 -1.77 1.65
N THR A 81 -3.31 -1.93 1.69
CA THR A 81 -4.07 -2.11 2.93
C THR A 81 -4.87 -3.40 2.87
N ALA A 82 -5.06 -4.04 4.02
CA ALA A 82 -5.92 -5.21 4.13
C ALA A 82 -6.77 -5.13 5.40
N THR A 83 -8.06 -5.45 5.24
CA THR A 83 -9.01 -5.64 6.34
C THR A 83 -9.36 -7.13 6.40
N PHE A 84 -9.06 -7.76 7.54
CA PHE A 84 -9.18 -9.20 7.74
C PHE A 84 -10.60 -9.62 8.15
N ILE A 85 -11.60 -9.15 7.39
CA ILE A 85 -12.95 -9.69 7.42
C ILE A 85 -13.01 -11.00 6.63
N THR A 86 -14.17 -11.69 6.60
CA THR A 86 -14.33 -12.99 5.93
C THR A 86 -15.34 -12.89 4.77
N PRO A 87 -14.88 -12.92 3.52
CA PRO A 87 -13.51 -12.99 3.05
C PRO A 87 -12.75 -11.65 3.23
N PRO A 88 -11.40 -11.64 3.17
CA PRO A 88 -10.62 -10.41 3.35
C PRO A 88 -10.82 -9.42 2.22
N LEU A 89 -10.72 -8.12 2.59
CA LEU A 89 -10.72 -7.00 1.65
C LEU A 89 -9.32 -6.36 1.63
N ALA A 90 -8.74 -6.23 0.45
CA ALA A 90 -7.45 -5.56 0.26
C ALA A 90 -7.54 -4.47 -0.82
N HIS A 91 -6.74 -3.43 -0.66
CA HIS A 91 -6.73 -2.29 -1.57
C HIS A 91 -5.32 -1.71 -1.74
N ILE A 92 -5.04 -1.19 -2.93
CA ILE A 92 -3.82 -0.44 -3.25
C ILE A 92 -4.10 0.61 -4.32
N GLY A 93 -3.43 1.76 -4.23
CA GLY A 93 -3.52 2.83 -5.22
C GLY A 93 -4.86 3.57 -5.20
N LEU A 94 -5.36 3.96 -6.37
CA LEU A 94 -6.58 4.74 -6.51
C LEU A 94 -7.83 3.86 -6.55
N THR A 95 -8.87 4.31 -5.87
CA THR A 95 -10.24 3.83 -6.15
C THR A 95 -10.76 4.45 -7.45
N GLU A 96 -11.79 3.85 -8.04
CA GLU A 96 -12.41 4.41 -9.25
C GLU A 96 -12.94 5.82 -9.03
N ALA A 97 -13.54 6.09 -7.88
CA ALA A 97 -14.03 7.42 -7.52
C ALA A 97 -12.89 8.46 -7.44
N GLN A 98 -11.72 8.05 -6.91
CA GLN A 98 -10.55 8.93 -6.86
C GLN A 98 -9.96 9.17 -8.25
N ALA A 99 -9.85 8.13 -9.10
CA ALA A 99 -9.40 8.30 -10.48
C ALA A 99 -10.32 9.23 -11.29
N GLN A 100 -11.62 9.06 -11.13
CA GLN A 100 -12.63 9.94 -11.74
C GLN A 100 -12.52 11.37 -11.21
N GLY A 101 -12.41 11.54 -9.88
CA GLY A 101 -12.31 12.87 -9.26
C GLY A 101 -11.04 13.64 -9.66
N GLN A 102 -9.97 12.92 -10.04
CA GLN A 102 -8.72 13.47 -10.57
C GLN A 102 -8.76 13.69 -12.10
N GLY A 103 -9.87 13.34 -12.76
CA GLY A 103 -10.00 13.49 -14.22
C GLY A 103 -9.07 12.60 -15.03
N LEU A 104 -8.62 11.46 -14.48
CA LEU A 104 -7.72 10.54 -15.16
C LEU A 104 -8.46 9.79 -16.29
N ASP A 105 -7.77 9.53 -17.38
CA ASP A 105 -8.26 8.61 -18.43
C ASP A 105 -7.89 7.17 -18.06
N TYR A 106 -8.88 6.39 -17.66
CA TYR A 106 -8.68 5.03 -17.17
C TYR A 106 -9.67 4.03 -17.75
N ARG A 107 -9.35 2.76 -17.62
CA ARG A 107 -10.26 1.62 -17.75
C ARG A 107 -10.43 0.98 -16.38
N ALA A 108 -11.66 0.59 -16.06
CA ALA A 108 -11.96 -0.20 -14.88
C ALA A 108 -12.46 -1.58 -15.29
N LYS A 109 -11.95 -2.63 -14.65
CA LYS A 109 -12.46 -3.99 -14.83
C LYS A 109 -12.79 -4.60 -13.49
N THR A 110 -13.94 -5.26 -13.45
CA THR A 110 -14.41 -6.01 -12.27
C THR A 110 -14.55 -7.47 -12.65
N LEU A 111 -14.00 -8.36 -11.82
CA LEU A 111 -14.06 -9.80 -11.99
C LEU A 111 -14.73 -10.42 -10.77
N PRO A 112 -15.92 -11.05 -10.91
CA PRO A 112 -16.57 -11.74 -9.79
C PRO A 112 -15.74 -12.94 -9.34
N VAL A 113 -15.58 -13.14 -8.03
CA VAL A 113 -14.89 -14.31 -7.46
C VAL A 113 -15.55 -15.62 -7.88
N ALA A 114 -16.87 -15.61 -8.07
CA ALA A 114 -17.63 -16.78 -8.56
C ALA A 114 -17.22 -17.27 -9.96
N SER A 115 -16.50 -16.48 -10.75
CA SER A 115 -15.95 -16.91 -12.05
C SER A 115 -14.58 -17.59 -11.95
N MET A 116 -13.96 -17.60 -10.77
CA MET A 116 -12.58 -18.06 -10.56
C MET A 116 -12.53 -19.56 -10.23
N PRO A 117 -11.73 -20.37 -10.94
CA PRO A 117 -11.66 -21.82 -10.68
C PRO A 117 -11.31 -22.16 -9.23
N ARG A 118 -10.34 -21.47 -8.65
CA ARG A 118 -9.90 -21.72 -7.26
C ARG A 118 -10.99 -21.41 -6.24
N ALA A 119 -11.87 -20.45 -6.50
CA ALA A 119 -12.99 -20.14 -5.62
C ALA A 119 -13.96 -21.31 -5.49
N HIS A 120 -14.20 -22.04 -6.57
CA HIS A 120 -15.01 -23.26 -6.55
C HIS A 120 -14.32 -24.39 -5.74
N VAL A 121 -13.01 -24.56 -5.89
CA VAL A 121 -12.25 -25.53 -5.09
C VAL A 121 -12.31 -25.18 -3.60
N ASN A 122 -12.22 -23.90 -3.26
CA ASN A 122 -12.31 -23.41 -1.89
C ASN A 122 -13.74 -23.43 -1.33
N ASN A 123 -14.75 -23.66 -2.19
CA ASN A 123 -16.18 -23.52 -1.86
C ASN A 123 -16.52 -22.14 -1.23
N ASP A 124 -15.86 -21.09 -1.70
CA ASP A 124 -16.12 -19.70 -1.30
C ASP A 124 -16.15 -18.80 -2.54
N LEU A 125 -17.35 -18.50 -3.01
CA LEU A 125 -17.61 -17.72 -4.24
C LEU A 125 -17.87 -16.24 -3.95
N ARG A 126 -17.72 -15.82 -2.69
CA ARG A 126 -18.02 -14.45 -2.26
C ARG A 126 -16.94 -13.48 -2.72
N GLY A 127 -17.38 -12.33 -3.24
CA GLY A 127 -16.52 -11.19 -3.52
C GLY A 127 -16.33 -10.86 -4.99
N MET A 128 -15.44 -9.90 -5.19
CA MET A 128 -15.04 -9.42 -6.52
C MET A 128 -13.65 -8.79 -6.47
N PHE A 129 -12.94 -8.87 -7.57
CA PHE A 129 -11.69 -8.14 -7.79
C PHE A 129 -11.95 -7.01 -8.77
N LYS A 130 -11.36 -5.84 -8.51
CA LYS A 130 -11.46 -4.66 -9.38
C LYS A 130 -10.09 -4.06 -9.61
N ALA A 131 -9.79 -3.73 -10.86
CA ALA A 131 -8.57 -3.03 -11.26
C ALA A 131 -8.92 -1.72 -11.97
N ILE A 132 -8.09 -0.71 -11.76
CA ILE A 132 -8.12 0.59 -12.42
C ILE A 132 -6.81 0.74 -13.18
N ILE A 133 -6.88 0.93 -14.49
CA ILE A 133 -5.73 0.89 -15.39
C ILE A 133 -5.73 2.15 -16.24
N SER A 134 -4.61 2.84 -16.32
CA SER A 134 -4.39 4.00 -17.17
C SER A 134 -4.55 3.63 -18.64
N ARG A 135 -5.32 4.44 -19.40
CA ARG A 135 -5.45 4.26 -20.87
C ARG A 135 -4.22 4.75 -21.63
N GLY A 136 -3.47 5.70 -21.03
CA GLY A 136 -2.33 6.31 -21.70
C GLY A 136 -1.11 5.39 -21.79
N ASP A 137 -0.76 4.72 -20.70
CA ASP A 137 0.48 3.92 -20.58
C ASP A 137 0.26 2.48 -20.09
N GLY A 138 -0.99 2.10 -19.81
CA GLY A 138 -1.33 0.75 -19.36
C GLY A 138 -0.89 0.41 -17.93
N HIS A 139 -0.40 1.39 -17.16
CA HIS A 139 -0.01 1.15 -15.77
C HIS A 139 -1.22 0.95 -14.86
N ILE A 140 -1.00 0.17 -13.80
CA ILE A 140 -2.02 -0.06 -12.78
C ILE A 140 -2.09 1.17 -11.88
N LEU A 141 -3.24 1.85 -11.87
CA LEU A 141 -3.52 3.01 -11.02
C LEU A 141 -4.01 2.59 -9.63
N GLY A 142 -4.67 1.45 -9.54
CA GLY A 142 -5.14 0.90 -8.29
C GLY A 142 -5.87 -0.43 -8.46
N ALA A 143 -6.04 -1.13 -7.35
CA ALA A 143 -6.82 -2.36 -7.30
C ALA A 143 -7.50 -2.54 -5.95
N THR A 144 -8.69 -3.13 -5.98
CA THR A 144 -9.45 -3.54 -4.80
C THR A 144 -9.83 -5.01 -4.96
N LEU A 145 -9.41 -5.83 -4.03
CA LEU A 145 -9.66 -7.27 -4.01
C LEU A 145 -10.51 -7.61 -2.80
N PHE A 146 -11.70 -8.13 -3.03
CA PHE A 146 -12.55 -8.68 -1.98
C PHE A 146 -12.78 -10.15 -2.27
N GLY A 147 -12.17 -11.03 -1.48
CA GLY A 147 -12.25 -12.47 -1.72
C GLY A 147 -11.13 -13.24 -1.01
N SER A 148 -11.17 -14.55 -1.13
CA SER A 148 -10.14 -15.43 -0.57
C SER A 148 -8.74 -15.00 -1.03
N GLN A 149 -7.79 -14.98 -0.11
CA GLN A 149 -6.37 -14.62 -0.35
C GLN A 149 -6.12 -13.18 -0.84
N ALA A 150 -7.10 -12.28 -0.80
CA ALA A 150 -6.94 -10.89 -1.25
C ALA A 150 -5.74 -10.19 -0.58
N HIS A 151 -5.50 -10.44 0.71
CA HIS A 151 -4.41 -9.87 1.50
C HIS A 151 -3.01 -10.34 1.06
N GLU A 152 -2.90 -11.51 0.44
CA GLU A 152 -1.64 -11.99 -0.16
C GLU A 152 -1.48 -11.45 -1.59
N LEU A 153 -2.55 -11.52 -2.37
CA LEU A 153 -2.55 -11.13 -3.78
C LEU A 153 -2.25 -9.65 -4.00
N ILE A 154 -2.69 -8.80 -3.08
CA ILE A 154 -2.46 -7.35 -3.20
C ILE A 154 -0.96 -7.01 -3.19
N ASN A 155 -0.12 -7.84 -2.56
CA ASN A 155 1.32 -7.65 -2.56
C ASN A 155 1.95 -7.89 -3.94
N LEU A 156 1.40 -8.78 -4.74
CA LEU A 156 1.84 -8.99 -6.13
C LEU A 156 1.54 -7.75 -6.98
N ILE A 157 0.36 -7.17 -6.79
CA ILE A 157 -0.02 -5.92 -7.47
C ILE A 157 0.88 -4.77 -7.02
N LYS A 158 1.20 -4.68 -5.71
CA LYS A 158 2.18 -3.71 -5.21
C LYS A 158 3.53 -3.84 -5.92
N MET A 159 4.05 -5.04 -6.03
CA MET A 159 5.33 -5.28 -6.72
C MET A 159 5.27 -4.85 -8.19
N ALA A 160 4.15 -5.09 -8.87
CA ALA A 160 3.94 -4.63 -10.24
C ALA A 160 3.91 -3.09 -10.33
N MET A 161 3.16 -2.43 -9.45
CA MET A 161 3.07 -0.96 -9.42
C MET A 161 4.40 -0.30 -9.07
N ASP A 162 5.15 -0.83 -8.09
CA ASP A 162 6.44 -0.26 -7.67
C ASP A 162 7.52 -0.38 -8.75
N ASN A 163 7.41 -1.38 -9.61
CA ASN A 163 8.35 -1.62 -10.71
C ASN A 163 7.82 -1.15 -12.07
N ASN A 164 6.74 -0.38 -12.10
CA ASN A 164 6.10 0.12 -13.32
C ASN A 164 5.78 -1.00 -14.33
N ILE A 165 5.39 -2.17 -13.85
CA ILE A 165 4.97 -3.29 -14.68
C ILE A 165 3.56 -2.98 -15.20
N PRO A 166 3.33 -2.95 -16.53
CA PRO A 166 2.02 -2.66 -17.10
C PRO A 166 1.04 -3.80 -16.85
N ALA A 167 -0.26 -3.48 -16.86
CA ALA A 167 -1.33 -4.44 -16.64
C ALA A 167 -1.29 -5.60 -17.65
N GLU A 168 -0.95 -5.33 -18.91
CA GLU A 168 -0.79 -6.33 -19.98
C GLU A 168 0.23 -7.42 -19.61
N TYR A 169 1.29 -7.07 -18.88
CA TYR A 169 2.25 -8.06 -18.40
C TYR A 169 1.58 -9.07 -17.49
N LEU A 170 0.77 -8.63 -16.52
CA LEU A 170 0.04 -9.54 -15.63
C LEU A 170 -1.04 -10.33 -16.37
N ALA A 171 -1.67 -9.74 -17.39
CA ALA A 171 -2.66 -10.42 -18.23
C ALA A 171 -2.05 -11.58 -19.05
N SER A 172 -0.77 -11.51 -19.36
CA SER A 172 -0.08 -12.49 -20.21
C SER A 172 0.83 -13.47 -19.46
N GLN A 173 0.94 -13.36 -18.14
CA GLN A 173 1.83 -14.22 -17.35
C GLN A 173 1.29 -15.66 -17.20
N VAL A 174 2.23 -16.59 -17.02
CA VAL A 174 1.90 -17.97 -16.65
C VAL A 174 1.83 -18.06 -15.13
N PHE A 175 0.64 -18.27 -14.62
CA PHE A 175 0.39 -18.55 -13.20
C PHE A 175 0.11 -20.04 -12.98
N THR A 176 0.38 -20.52 -11.76
CA THR A 176 0.03 -21.88 -11.37
C THR A 176 -1.49 -22.06 -11.29
N HIS A 177 -1.99 -23.24 -11.69
CA HIS A 177 -3.41 -23.58 -11.67
C HIS A 177 -3.68 -24.75 -10.70
N PRO A 178 -4.80 -24.79 -9.92
CA PRO A 178 -5.74 -23.66 -9.73
C PRO A 178 -5.30 -22.76 -8.58
N THR A 179 -5.21 -21.46 -8.82
CA THR A 179 -4.87 -20.44 -7.80
C THR A 179 -5.81 -19.24 -7.90
N MET A 180 -5.84 -18.39 -6.86
CA MET A 180 -6.52 -17.12 -6.99
C MET A 180 -5.70 -16.13 -7.85
N ALA A 181 -4.36 -16.26 -7.88
CA ALA A 181 -3.47 -15.37 -8.62
C ALA A 181 -3.62 -15.48 -10.14
N GLU A 182 -3.92 -16.67 -10.70
CA GLU A 182 -4.10 -16.86 -12.14
C GLU A 182 -5.19 -15.96 -12.74
N ASN A 183 -6.15 -15.53 -11.91
CA ASN A 183 -7.22 -14.64 -12.35
C ASN A 183 -6.74 -13.19 -12.62
N PHE A 184 -5.48 -12.90 -12.37
CA PHE A 184 -4.87 -11.67 -12.86
C PHE A 184 -4.80 -11.64 -14.39
N ASN A 185 -4.71 -12.80 -15.06
CA ASN A 185 -4.84 -12.86 -16.52
C ASN A 185 -6.17 -12.23 -16.99
N ASP A 186 -7.27 -12.59 -16.34
CA ASP A 186 -8.58 -12.03 -16.67
C ASP A 186 -8.76 -10.60 -16.15
N LEU A 187 -8.34 -10.33 -14.90
CA LEU A 187 -8.53 -9.03 -14.27
C LEU A 187 -7.82 -7.90 -15.03
N PHE A 188 -6.63 -8.15 -15.56
CA PHE A 188 -5.79 -7.18 -16.24
C PHE A 188 -5.89 -7.23 -17.78
N ALA A 189 -6.61 -8.18 -18.37
CA ALA A 189 -6.93 -8.23 -19.79
C ALA A 189 -8.03 -7.20 -20.13
N VAL A 190 -7.65 -5.98 -20.45
CA VAL A 190 -8.53 -4.83 -20.71
C VAL A 190 -8.23 -4.15 -22.04
#